data_9f29dff899a17c4116c93bf9edd9cf3c
#
_entry.id   9f29dff899a17c4116c93bf9edd9cf3c
#
_cell.length_a   1.000
_cell.length_b   1.000
_cell.length_c   1.000
_cell.angle_alpha   90.00
_cell.angle_beta   90.00
_cell.angle_gamma   90.00
#
_symmetry.space_group_name_H-M   'P 1'
#
loop_
_entity.id
_entity.type
_entity.pdbx_description
1 polymer ?
#
loop_
_entity_poly.entity_id
_entity_poly.type
_entity_poly.pdbx_seq_one_letter_code
_entity_poly.pdbx_strand_id
1 'polypeptide(L)'
;AVAVVGSTIYREQARAVLAPGESFEARGYTFTYERLTSREPGVNGIELEVYADIRVTKDGREVALMRPGRRFFSNFPEQPTGIVALDESLTRDLYLFVQGWNADGVAEVHAFVNPLIMWLWIGGGIYVAGGLLAYGPSRARQRVTASAPAEAQQA
;
A
#
# COMPACT_ATOMS: atom_id res chain seq x y z
N ALA A 1 -9.36 23.49 18.76
CA ALA A 1 -8.03 23.14 19.28
C ALA A 1 -7.58 21.90 18.53
N VAL A 2 -6.60 22.04 17.67
CA VAL A 2 -6.01 20.92 16.92
C VAL A 2 -5.13 20.17 17.89
N ALA A 3 -5.59 19.00 18.38
CA ALA A 3 -4.74 18.09 19.13
C ALA A 3 -3.82 17.38 18.14
N VAL A 4 -2.60 17.89 18.00
CA VAL A 4 -1.51 17.18 17.34
C VAL A 4 -1.06 16.08 18.31
N VAL A 5 -1.55 14.88 18.12
CA VAL A 5 -1.01 13.71 18.81
C VAL A 5 0.37 13.45 18.20
N GLY A 6 1.42 13.77 18.96
CA GLY A 6 2.80 13.61 18.56
C GLY A 6 3.10 12.16 18.19
N SER A 7 3.28 11.90 16.91
CA SER A 7 3.63 10.60 16.37
C SER A 7 5.10 10.29 16.60
N THR A 8 5.36 9.21 17.27
CA THR A 8 6.70 8.64 17.44
C THR A 8 7.22 8.14 16.07
N ILE A 9 8.27 8.75 15.58
CA ILE A 9 8.78 8.81 14.19
C ILE A 9 9.33 7.47 13.62
N TYR A 10 9.09 6.30 14.19
CA TYR A 10 9.74 5.07 13.68
C TYR A 10 8.87 3.81 13.69
N ARG A 11 7.56 3.91 13.43
CA ARG A 11 6.75 2.70 13.21
C ARG A 11 6.20 2.68 11.81
N GLU A 12 6.34 1.57 11.13
CA GLU A 12 5.70 1.28 9.84
C GLU A 12 4.17 1.31 9.93
N GLN A 13 3.64 1.41 11.14
CA GLN A 13 2.24 1.43 11.51
C GLN A 13 1.95 2.69 12.29
N ALA A 14 1.04 3.52 11.80
CA ALA A 14 0.47 4.60 12.56
C ALA A 14 -0.89 4.16 13.12
N ARG A 15 -1.05 4.33 14.43
CA ARG A 15 -2.30 4.09 15.15
C ARG A 15 -2.79 5.41 15.71
N ALA A 16 -4.04 5.74 15.48
CA ALA A 16 -4.67 6.93 16.03
C ALA A 16 -6.09 6.62 16.47
N VAL A 17 -6.47 7.21 17.61
CA VAL A 17 -7.86 7.24 18.08
C VAL A 17 -8.39 8.62 17.73
N LEU A 18 -9.41 8.67 16.87
CA LEU A 18 -9.88 9.90 16.25
C LEU A 18 -11.37 10.09 16.46
N ALA A 19 -11.74 11.30 16.85
CA ALA A 19 -13.12 11.77 16.77
C ALA A 19 -13.42 12.25 15.34
N PRO A 20 -14.70 12.27 14.91
CA PRO A 20 -15.09 12.84 13.62
C PRO A 20 -14.55 14.26 13.43
N GLY A 21 -13.89 14.50 12.32
CA GLY A 21 -13.23 15.77 11.99
C GLY A 21 -11.75 15.85 12.42
N GLU A 22 -11.25 14.89 13.18
CA GLU A 22 -9.83 14.85 13.56
C GLU A 22 -8.96 14.20 12.49
N SER A 23 -7.68 14.55 12.50
CA SER A 23 -6.69 14.03 11.56
C SER A 23 -5.39 13.64 12.24
N PHE A 24 -4.65 12.73 11.62
CA PHE A 24 -3.30 12.38 12.00
C PHE A 24 -2.40 12.31 10.78
N GLU A 25 -1.11 12.43 11.00
CA GLU A 25 -0.12 12.36 9.94
C GLU A 25 0.74 11.11 10.06
N ALA A 26 0.98 10.46 8.92
CA ALA A 26 1.91 9.37 8.80
C ALA A 26 2.62 9.41 7.44
N ARG A 27 3.96 9.41 7.47
CA ARG A 27 4.83 9.39 6.27
C ARG A 27 4.49 10.47 5.23
N GLY A 28 4.14 11.68 5.68
CA GLY A 28 3.82 12.80 4.80
C GLY A 28 2.42 12.74 4.19
N TYR A 29 1.58 11.82 4.68
CA TYR A 29 0.16 11.76 4.38
C TYR A 29 -0.62 12.23 5.60
N THR A 30 -1.65 13.03 5.38
CA THR A 30 -2.61 13.42 6.40
C THR A 30 -3.90 12.62 6.18
N PHE A 31 -4.31 11.91 7.21
CA PHE A 31 -5.52 11.10 7.26
C PHE A 31 -6.55 11.83 8.10
N THR A 32 -7.63 12.29 7.48
CA THR A 32 -8.72 12.98 8.14
C THR A 32 -9.92 12.06 8.25
N TYR A 33 -10.32 11.73 9.48
CA TYR A 33 -11.50 10.95 9.75
C TYR A 33 -12.74 11.86 9.69
N GLU A 34 -13.64 11.64 8.72
CA GLU A 34 -14.81 12.50 8.52
C GLU A 34 -16.00 12.03 9.33
N ARG A 35 -16.39 10.77 9.18
CA ARG A 35 -17.58 10.21 9.83
C ARG A 35 -17.63 8.69 9.74
N LEU A 36 -18.52 8.09 10.56
CA LEU A 36 -19.01 6.72 10.36
C LEU A 36 -20.23 6.72 9.45
N THR A 37 -20.27 5.76 8.56
CA THR A 37 -21.41 5.48 7.71
C THR A 37 -21.83 4.03 7.88
N SER A 38 -23.09 3.76 8.14
CA SER A 38 -23.65 2.42 8.28
C SER A 38 -24.52 2.07 7.09
N ARG A 39 -24.52 0.79 6.72
CA ARG A 39 -25.37 0.23 5.67
C ARG A 39 -25.88 -1.13 6.10
N GLU A 40 -27.13 -1.41 5.84
CA GLU A 40 -27.80 -2.71 6.05
C GLU A 40 -28.05 -3.36 4.67
N PRO A 41 -27.12 -4.18 4.15
CA PRO A 41 -27.27 -4.76 2.81
C PRO A 41 -28.41 -5.77 2.72
N GLY A 42 -28.71 -6.49 3.83
CA GLY A 42 -29.77 -7.51 3.90
C GLY A 42 -29.53 -8.71 2.95
N VAL A 43 -28.31 -8.93 2.49
CA VAL A 43 -27.93 -9.98 1.54
C VAL A 43 -26.83 -10.86 2.11
N ASN A 44 -26.82 -12.12 1.72
CA ASN A 44 -25.74 -13.08 2.09
C ASN A 44 -25.49 -13.20 3.60
N GLY A 45 -26.51 -13.01 4.43
CA GLY A 45 -26.37 -13.04 5.89
C GLY A 45 -25.62 -11.85 6.49
N ILE A 46 -25.38 -10.81 5.71
CA ILE A 46 -24.75 -9.56 6.17
C ILE A 46 -25.87 -8.70 6.74
N GLU A 47 -25.80 -8.44 8.04
CA GLU A 47 -26.79 -7.64 8.77
C GLU A 47 -26.43 -6.15 8.73
N LEU A 48 -25.16 -5.85 9.03
CA LEU A 48 -24.70 -4.48 9.14
C LEU A 48 -23.26 -4.34 8.60
N GLU A 49 -23.01 -3.30 7.84
CA GLU A 49 -21.70 -2.83 7.48
C GLU A 49 -21.50 -1.42 8.01
N VAL A 50 -20.38 -1.17 8.69
CA VAL A 50 -20.02 0.15 9.19
C VAL A 50 -18.68 0.54 8.60
N TYR A 51 -18.63 1.71 7.99
CA TYR A 51 -17.45 2.26 7.34
C TYR A 51 -17.02 3.56 8.00
N ALA A 52 -15.72 3.77 8.11
CA ALA A 52 -15.15 5.07 8.44
C ALA A 52 -14.74 5.77 7.13
N ASP A 53 -15.34 6.91 6.85
CA ASP A 53 -14.93 7.75 5.72
C ASP A 53 -13.65 8.50 6.12
N ILE A 54 -12.52 8.17 5.47
CA ILE A 54 -11.21 8.75 5.76
C ILE A 54 -10.65 9.37 4.49
N ARG A 55 -10.49 10.68 4.52
CA ARG A 55 -9.85 11.44 3.45
C ARG A 55 -8.34 11.43 3.64
N VAL A 56 -7.62 11.07 2.58
CA VAL A 56 -6.15 11.07 2.56
C VAL A 56 -5.67 12.22 1.71
N THR A 57 -4.85 13.09 2.30
CA THR A 57 -4.22 14.19 1.59
C THR A 57 -2.70 14.09 1.67
N LYS A 58 -2.01 14.59 0.64
CA LYS A 58 -0.57 14.75 0.61
C LYS A 58 -0.23 16.10 0.00
N ASP A 59 0.64 16.86 0.65
CA ASP A 59 1.05 18.21 0.20
C ASP A 59 -0.17 19.12 -0.09
N GLY A 60 -1.22 19.00 0.74
CA GLY A 60 -2.44 19.78 0.61
C GLY A 60 -3.39 19.34 -0.53
N ARG A 61 -3.07 18.26 -1.25
CA ARG A 61 -3.93 17.70 -2.30
C ARG A 61 -4.57 16.42 -1.85
N GLU A 62 -5.87 16.28 -2.16
CA GLU A 62 -6.56 15.00 -1.94
C GLU A 62 -5.97 13.93 -2.85
N VAL A 63 -5.63 12.79 -2.23
CA VAL A 63 -4.99 11.65 -2.90
C VAL A 63 -5.98 10.51 -3.04
N ALA A 64 -6.76 10.24 -1.98
CA ALA A 64 -7.75 9.18 -1.94
C ALA A 64 -8.82 9.44 -0.89
N LEU A 65 -10.02 8.89 -1.11
CA LEU A 65 -11.04 8.72 -0.10
C LEU A 65 -11.14 7.22 0.22
N MET A 66 -10.74 6.84 1.41
CA MET A 66 -10.67 5.44 1.82
C MET A 66 -11.79 5.12 2.81
N ARG A 67 -12.34 3.92 2.71
CA ARG A 67 -13.47 3.47 3.53
C ARG A 67 -13.19 2.13 4.20
N PRO A 68 -12.28 2.09 5.18
CA PRO A 68 -12.15 0.90 6.02
C PRO A 68 -13.40 0.73 6.87
N GLY A 69 -13.71 -0.52 7.19
CA GLY A 69 -14.93 -0.77 7.94
C GLY A 69 -14.97 -2.13 8.63
N ARG A 70 -16.13 -2.46 9.13
CA ARG A 70 -16.43 -3.79 9.70
C ARG A 70 -17.78 -4.28 9.22
N ARG A 71 -17.84 -5.58 8.97
CA ARG A 71 -19.04 -6.29 8.54
C ARG A 71 -19.51 -7.22 9.63
N PHE A 72 -20.78 -7.13 9.95
CA PHE A 72 -21.43 -7.97 10.95
C PHE A 72 -22.35 -8.96 10.22
N PHE A 73 -22.30 -10.21 10.63
CA PHE A 73 -23.12 -11.26 10.07
C PHE A 73 -24.19 -11.66 11.08
N SER A 74 -25.42 -11.90 10.61
CA SER A 74 -26.54 -12.34 11.44
C SER A 74 -26.26 -13.65 12.19
N ASN A 75 -25.47 -14.54 11.59
CA ASN A 75 -25.11 -15.83 12.20
C ASN A 75 -23.95 -15.74 13.20
N PHE A 76 -23.14 -14.67 13.15
CA PHE A 76 -21.96 -14.46 13.98
C PHE A 76 -21.82 -12.97 14.37
N PRO A 77 -22.78 -12.40 15.09
CA PRO A 77 -22.77 -10.97 15.39
C PRO A 77 -21.58 -10.53 16.27
N GLU A 78 -21.05 -11.45 17.07
CA GLU A 78 -19.92 -11.18 17.96
C GLU A 78 -18.53 -11.26 17.27
N GLN A 79 -18.50 -11.72 16.01
CA GLN A 79 -17.26 -11.88 15.24
C GLN A 79 -17.30 -11.07 13.95
N PRO A 80 -17.27 -9.73 14.05
CA PRO A 80 -17.29 -8.90 12.86
C PRO A 80 -16.01 -9.07 12.05
N THR A 81 -16.15 -9.11 10.74
CA THR A 81 -15.03 -9.18 9.80
C THR A 81 -14.56 -7.77 9.45
N GLY A 82 -13.26 -7.52 9.52
CA GLY A 82 -12.66 -6.26 9.10
C GLY A 82 -12.72 -6.08 7.58
N ILE A 83 -13.11 -4.90 7.15
CA ILE A 83 -13.03 -4.45 5.75
C ILE A 83 -11.84 -3.51 5.68
N VAL A 84 -10.79 -3.94 5.01
CA VAL A 84 -9.59 -3.12 4.79
C VAL A 84 -9.82 -2.24 3.58
N ALA A 85 -9.54 -0.95 3.72
CA ALA A 85 -9.45 -0.07 2.57
C ALA A 85 -8.02 -0.09 2.04
N LEU A 86 -7.90 -0.30 0.75
CA LEU A 86 -6.65 -0.42 0.03
C LEU A 86 -6.64 0.59 -1.12
N ASP A 87 -5.62 1.43 -1.15
CA ASP A 87 -5.32 2.29 -2.31
C ASP A 87 -3.99 1.83 -2.91
N GLU A 88 -4.09 1.11 -4.01
CA GLU A 88 -2.95 0.57 -4.75
C GLU A 88 -2.47 1.57 -5.80
N SER A 89 -1.20 1.93 -5.72
CA SER A 89 -0.54 2.76 -6.72
C SER A 89 0.80 2.14 -7.10
N LEU A 90 1.31 2.42 -8.29
CA LEU A 90 2.62 1.92 -8.75
C LEU A 90 3.78 2.32 -7.83
N THR A 91 3.60 3.34 -7.02
CA THR A 91 4.67 3.90 -6.16
C THR A 91 4.41 3.72 -4.67
N ARG A 92 3.18 3.29 -4.28
CA ARG A 92 2.79 3.18 -2.87
C ARG A 92 1.58 2.28 -2.70
N ASP A 93 1.49 1.62 -1.56
CA ASP A 93 0.29 0.96 -1.07
C ASP A 93 -0.11 1.60 0.26
N LEU A 94 -1.34 2.07 0.33
CA LEU A 94 -1.95 2.57 1.54
C LEU A 94 -2.98 1.54 2.03
N TYR A 95 -2.78 1.07 3.26
CA TYR A 95 -3.71 0.16 3.92
C TYR A 95 -4.31 0.88 5.12
N LEU A 96 -5.63 0.94 5.18
CA LEU A 96 -6.35 1.44 6.34
C LEU A 96 -7.29 0.35 6.86
N PHE A 97 -7.31 0.17 8.17
CA PHE A 97 -8.36 -0.58 8.82
C PHE A 97 -8.81 0.07 10.12
N VAL A 98 -10.06 -0.16 10.49
CA VAL A 98 -10.65 0.30 11.74
C VAL A 98 -10.73 -0.87 12.69
N GLN A 99 -10.12 -0.73 13.86
CA GLN A 99 -10.16 -1.75 14.90
C GLN A 99 -11.49 -1.74 15.65
N GLY A 100 -12.07 -0.57 15.87
CA GLY A 100 -13.33 -0.40 16.55
C GLY A 100 -13.71 1.07 16.66
N TRP A 101 -14.86 1.32 17.23
CA TRP A 101 -15.37 2.66 17.54
C TRP A 101 -16.24 2.61 18.78
N ASN A 102 -16.45 3.75 19.42
CA ASN A 102 -17.36 3.91 20.56
C ASN A 102 -18.69 4.53 20.13
N ALA A 103 -19.60 4.70 21.11
CA ALA A 103 -20.92 5.30 20.89
C ALA A 103 -20.84 6.76 20.41
N ASP A 104 -19.76 7.48 20.72
CA ASP A 104 -19.55 8.88 20.32
C ASP A 104 -18.95 8.99 18.92
N GLY A 105 -18.79 7.86 18.20
CA GLY A 105 -18.20 7.81 16.87
C GLY A 105 -16.67 7.95 16.84
N VAL A 106 -16.01 7.92 17.98
CA VAL A 106 -14.54 7.90 18.03
C VAL A 106 -14.04 6.56 17.59
N ALA A 107 -13.21 6.54 16.55
CA ALA A 107 -12.71 5.32 15.92
C ALA A 107 -11.20 5.14 16.12
N GLU A 108 -10.79 3.90 16.35
CA GLU A 108 -9.38 3.53 16.33
C GLU A 108 -8.99 3.11 14.91
N VAL A 109 -8.18 3.95 14.27
CA VAL A 109 -7.74 3.79 12.88
C VAL A 109 -6.27 3.39 12.86
N HIS A 110 -5.98 2.39 12.06
CA HIS A 110 -4.62 1.94 11.79
C HIS A 110 -4.30 2.19 10.33
N ALA A 111 -3.20 2.91 10.08
CA ALA A 111 -2.68 3.18 8.75
C ALA A 111 -1.33 2.50 8.56
N PHE A 112 -1.19 1.83 7.42
CA PHE A 112 0.07 1.27 6.96
C PHE A 112 0.42 1.90 5.62
N VAL A 113 1.60 2.45 5.52
CA VAL A 113 2.13 3.01 4.29
C VAL A 113 3.31 2.14 3.87
N ASN A 114 3.15 1.38 2.79
CA ASN A 114 4.20 0.51 2.28
C ASN A 114 4.83 1.09 1.00
N PRO A 115 6.03 1.66 1.08
CA PRO A 115 6.73 2.20 -0.09
C PRO A 115 7.52 1.13 -0.86
N LEU A 116 7.52 -0.14 -0.40
CA LEU A 116 8.40 -1.18 -0.94
C LEU A 116 8.01 -1.67 -2.34
N ILE A 117 6.77 -1.41 -2.79
CA ILE A 117 6.31 -1.85 -4.11
C ILE A 117 7.15 -1.23 -5.24
N MET A 118 7.66 -0.02 -5.05
CA MET A 118 8.54 0.62 -6.03
C MET A 118 9.84 -0.17 -6.22
N TRP A 119 10.40 -0.75 -5.15
CA TRP A 119 11.61 -1.57 -5.23
C TRP A 119 11.38 -2.88 -5.99
N LEU A 120 10.18 -3.43 -5.94
CA LEU A 120 9.80 -4.61 -6.72
C LEU A 120 9.87 -4.31 -8.22
N TRP A 121 9.35 -3.15 -8.65
CA TRP A 121 9.40 -2.73 -10.05
C TRP A 121 10.83 -2.43 -10.50
N ILE A 122 11.64 -1.76 -9.66
CA ILE A 122 13.05 -1.51 -9.96
C ILE A 122 13.81 -2.83 -10.09
N GLY A 123 13.64 -3.77 -9.15
CA GLY A 123 14.27 -5.08 -9.19
C GLY A 123 13.84 -5.90 -10.41
N GLY A 124 12.55 -5.89 -10.75
CA GLY A 124 12.01 -6.51 -11.97
C GLY A 124 12.62 -5.91 -13.23
N GLY A 125 12.73 -4.60 -13.31
CA GLY A 125 13.37 -3.91 -14.43
C GLY A 125 14.84 -4.27 -14.59
N ILE A 126 15.59 -4.31 -13.51
CA ILE A 126 17.01 -4.75 -13.52
C ILE A 126 17.14 -6.20 -13.98
N TYR A 127 16.26 -7.09 -13.50
CA TYR A 127 16.23 -8.49 -13.89
C TYR A 127 15.98 -8.66 -15.38
N VAL A 128 14.98 -7.97 -15.93
CA VAL A 128 14.68 -8.00 -17.37
C VAL A 128 15.84 -7.43 -18.20
N ALA A 129 16.42 -6.31 -17.80
CA ALA A 129 17.58 -5.71 -18.48
C ALA A 129 18.78 -6.65 -18.46
N GLY A 130 19.08 -7.29 -17.34
CA GLY A 130 20.13 -8.30 -17.22
C GLY A 130 19.90 -9.51 -18.12
N GLY A 131 18.66 -9.99 -18.20
CA GLY A 131 18.23 -11.07 -19.10
C GLY A 131 18.44 -10.72 -20.58
N LEU A 132 18.05 -9.53 -20.99
CA LEU A 132 18.24 -9.04 -22.36
C LEU A 132 19.72 -8.90 -22.72
N LEU A 133 20.55 -8.44 -21.81
CA LEU A 133 22.00 -8.35 -22.00
C LEU A 133 22.64 -9.74 -22.10
N ALA A 134 22.20 -10.70 -21.30
CA ALA A 134 22.70 -12.08 -21.33
C ALA A 134 22.28 -12.83 -22.62
N TYR A 135 21.08 -12.55 -23.13
CA TYR A 135 20.55 -13.16 -24.36
C TYR A 135 20.95 -12.39 -25.62
N GLY A 136 21.46 -11.17 -25.47
CA GLY A 136 21.95 -10.39 -26.60
C GLY A 136 23.00 -11.15 -27.40
N PRO A 137 22.92 -11.17 -28.76
CA PRO A 137 23.84 -11.92 -29.58
C PRO A 137 25.27 -11.45 -29.31
N SER A 138 26.10 -12.37 -28.81
CA SER A 138 27.53 -12.16 -28.57
C SER A 138 28.30 -12.03 -29.90
N ARG A 139 28.03 -10.95 -30.63
CA ARG A 139 28.76 -10.61 -31.87
C ARG A 139 30.22 -10.25 -31.62
N ALA A 140 30.64 -10.13 -30.37
CA ALA A 140 32.02 -9.76 -30.04
C ALA A 140 32.99 -10.95 -29.89
N ARG A 141 32.53 -12.20 -29.82
CA ARG A 141 33.41 -13.37 -29.60
C ARG A 141 33.90 -14.08 -30.87
N GLN A 142 33.42 -13.70 -32.05
CA GLN A 142 33.86 -14.37 -33.31
C GLN A 142 35.02 -13.71 -34.04
N ARG A 143 35.65 -12.64 -33.49
CA ARG A 143 36.76 -11.95 -34.16
C ARG A 143 38.17 -12.29 -33.67
N VAL A 144 38.30 -13.16 -32.67
CA VAL A 144 39.66 -13.46 -32.08
C VAL A 144 40.24 -14.78 -32.57
N THR A 145 39.48 -15.66 -33.25
CA THR A 145 39.96 -16.96 -33.70
C THR A 145 40.34 -17.02 -35.19
N ALA A 146 40.37 -15.90 -35.91
CA ALA A 146 40.69 -15.88 -37.35
C ALA A 146 42.05 -15.25 -37.69
N SER A 147 42.98 -15.20 -36.74
CA SER A 147 44.37 -14.76 -37.01
C SER A 147 45.37 -15.70 -36.34
N ALA A 148 45.40 -16.94 -36.77
CA ALA A 148 46.60 -17.76 -36.64
C ALA A 148 47.37 -17.72 -37.96
N PRO A 149 48.60 -17.21 -38.02
CA PRO A 149 49.39 -17.23 -39.26
C PRO A 149 49.79 -18.67 -39.56
N ALA A 150 49.47 -19.10 -40.78
CA ALA A 150 50.02 -20.28 -41.38
C ALA A 150 51.46 -19.97 -41.81
N GLU A 151 52.42 -20.14 -40.88
CA GLU A 151 53.84 -20.13 -41.21
C GLU A 151 54.53 -21.15 -40.32
N ALA A 152 54.75 -22.34 -40.85
CA ALA A 152 55.87 -23.25 -40.56
C ALA A 152 55.57 -24.63 -41.19
N GLN A 153 55.63 -24.71 -42.49
CA GLN A 153 55.86 -26.01 -43.16
C GLN A 153 56.58 -25.79 -44.47
N GLN A 154 57.86 -25.45 -44.38
CA GLN A 154 58.87 -25.68 -45.43
C GLN A 154 60.22 -25.67 -44.79
N ALA A 155 60.70 -26.87 -44.48
CA ALA A 155 62.14 -27.30 -44.52
C ALA A 155 62.21 -28.76 -44.14
#